data_4f57d3875a33f317158fba9b81e2a9af
#
_entry.id   4f57d3875a33f317158fba9b81e2a9af
#
_cell.length_a   1.000
_cell.length_b   1.000
_cell.length_c   1.000
_cell.angle_alpha   90.00
_cell.angle_beta   90.00
_cell.angle_gamma   90.00
#
_symmetry.space_group_name_H-M   'P 1'
#
loop_
_entity.id
_entity.type
_entity.pdbx_description
1 polymer ?
#
loop_
_entity_poly.entity_id
_entity_poly.type
_entity_poly.pdbx_seq_one_letter_code
_entity_poly.pdbx_strand_id
1 'polypeptide(L)'
;DYGLLIFSREEMIEEEVIRCREGKKFEEKYLRKGFMDKISVIRILDSRRENFKLSKAYAGKVDVINVITAPEIEMLIICNENKYKEFKKTGKKPSSFCKEDLKMTEVKSYDFVKTYFSDPRILVTTIKKYHEMSKVQKGEYTLLDLLR
;
A
#
# COMPACT_ATOMS: atom_id res chain seq x y z
N ASP A 1 16.68 2.49 2.01
CA ASP A 1 15.84 2.96 3.10
C ASP A 1 16.07 4.45 3.36
N TYR A 2 15.05 5.27 3.17
CA TYR A 2 15.14 6.73 3.36
C TYR A 2 14.61 7.19 4.73
N GLY A 3 14.32 6.26 5.65
CA GLY A 3 13.75 6.56 6.97
C GLY A 3 12.37 7.23 6.93
N LEU A 4 11.62 7.03 5.87
CA LEU A 4 10.31 7.66 5.65
C LEU A 4 9.15 6.86 6.24
N LEU A 5 9.37 5.59 6.56
CA LEU A 5 8.36 4.71 7.16
C LEU A 5 8.44 4.76 8.69
N ILE A 6 7.32 4.46 9.34
CA ILE A 6 7.22 4.36 10.81
C ILE A 6 8.01 3.17 11.39
N PHE A 7 8.49 2.26 10.55
CA PHE A 7 9.33 1.13 10.90
C PHE A 7 10.57 1.09 10.00
N SER A 8 11.62 0.44 10.45
CA SER A 8 12.86 0.23 9.70
C SER A 8 12.86 -1.14 9.00
N ARG A 9 13.84 -1.34 8.14
CA ARG A 9 13.99 -2.60 7.42
C ARG A 9 14.38 -3.75 8.36
N GLU A 10 15.21 -3.46 9.35
CA GLU A 10 15.69 -4.42 10.36
C GLU A 10 14.56 -4.91 11.27
N GLU A 11 13.46 -4.15 11.40
CA GLU A 11 12.26 -4.54 12.15
C GLU A 11 11.36 -5.50 11.35
N MET A 12 11.65 -5.73 10.07
CA MET A 12 10.89 -6.64 9.23
C MET A 12 11.47 -8.06 9.28
N ILE A 13 10.61 -9.08 9.41
CA ILE A 13 11.02 -10.50 9.56
C ILE A 13 11.99 -10.96 8.46
N GLU A 14 11.75 -10.60 7.20
CA GLU A 14 12.59 -10.98 6.05
C GLU A 14 13.37 -9.77 5.50
N GLU A 15 13.41 -8.65 6.22
CA GLU A 15 13.98 -7.39 5.75
C GLU A 15 13.41 -6.89 4.41
N GLU A 16 12.29 -7.47 3.97
CA GLU A 16 11.61 -7.13 2.73
C GLU A 16 10.10 -7.34 2.81
N VAL A 17 9.38 -6.84 1.80
CA VAL A 17 7.93 -7.02 1.68
C VAL A 17 7.60 -8.45 1.26
N ILE A 18 6.89 -9.16 2.13
CA ILE A 18 6.51 -10.56 1.93
C ILE A 18 5.28 -10.65 1.02
N ARG A 19 5.34 -11.50 0.01
CA ARG A 19 4.18 -11.84 -0.85
C ARG A 19 3.47 -13.08 -0.32
N CYS A 20 2.54 -12.89 0.62
CA CYS A 20 1.75 -13.98 1.19
C CYS A 20 0.30 -13.53 1.40
N ARG A 21 -0.65 -14.10 0.66
CA ARG A 21 -2.08 -13.73 0.73
C ARG A 21 -2.89 -14.55 1.72
N GLU A 22 -2.42 -15.76 2.06
CA GLU A 22 -3.16 -16.72 2.88
C GLU A 22 -2.62 -16.75 4.32
N GLY A 23 -3.52 -16.52 5.30
CA GLY A 23 -3.15 -16.55 6.72
C GLY A 23 -2.53 -17.88 7.16
N LYS A 24 -3.08 -19.03 6.69
CA LYS A 24 -2.54 -20.36 7.00
C LYS A 24 -1.11 -20.54 6.52
N LYS A 25 -0.79 -20.15 5.29
CA LYS A 25 0.58 -20.23 4.74
C LYS A 25 1.54 -19.30 5.50
N PHE A 26 1.05 -18.12 5.89
CA PHE A 26 1.82 -17.19 6.72
C PHE A 26 2.16 -17.82 8.08
N GLU A 27 1.18 -18.42 8.75
CA GLU A 27 1.40 -19.12 10.03
C GLU A 27 2.43 -20.23 9.90
N GLU A 28 2.30 -21.07 8.86
CA GLU A 28 3.19 -22.21 8.63
C GLU A 28 4.63 -21.78 8.41
N LYS A 29 4.84 -20.69 7.70
CA LYS A 29 6.18 -20.23 7.34
C LYS A 29 6.84 -19.40 8.45
N TYR A 30 6.07 -18.51 9.10
CA TYR A 30 6.64 -17.47 9.95
C TYR A 30 6.29 -17.59 11.44
N LEU A 31 5.16 -18.22 11.80
CA LEU A 31 4.71 -18.25 13.20
C LEU A 31 4.97 -19.58 13.92
N ARG A 32 5.10 -20.67 13.21
CA ARG A 32 5.29 -22.01 13.82
C ARG A 32 6.56 -22.16 14.65
N LYS A 33 7.61 -21.43 14.33
CA LYS A 33 8.88 -21.50 15.06
C LYS A 33 8.82 -20.83 16.45
N GLY A 34 7.68 -20.23 16.78
CA GLY A 34 7.53 -19.41 17.97
C GLY A 34 8.17 -18.02 17.77
N PHE A 35 7.73 -17.09 18.59
CA PHE A 35 8.25 -15.73 18.65
C PHE A 35 8.09 -15.20 20.06
N MET A 36 9.06 -14.42 20.53
CA MET A 36 9.03 -13.81 21.86
C MET A 36 8.49 -12.39 21.81
N ASP A 37 8.76 -11.69 20.72
CA ASP A 37 8.32 -10.31 20.53
C ASP A 37 6.94 -10.25 19.90
N LYS A 38 6.24 -9.11 20.09
CA LYS A 38 4.95 -8.86 19.49
C LYS A 38 5.13 -8.70 17.96
N ILE A 39 4.40 -9.51 17.19
CA ILE A 39 4.39 -9.41 15.74
C ILE A 39 3.19 -8.60 15.28
N SER A 40 3.43 -7.66 14.37
CA SER A 40 2.40 -6.94 13.64
C SER A 40 2.49 -7.27 12.15
N VAL A 41 1.38 -7.71 11.58
CA VAL A 41 1.26 -7.99 10.14
C VAL A 41 0.59 -6.80 9.48
N ILE A 42 1.37 -5.98 8.78
CA ILE A 42 0.86 -4.86 7.99
C ILE A 42 0.57 -5.38 6.58
N ARG A 43 -0.70 -5.45 6.22
CA ARG A 43 -1.15 -5.90 4.90
C ARG A 43 -1.44 -4.72 4.01
N ILE A 44 -0.77 -4.62 2.88
CA ILE A 44 -1.00 -3.59 1.87
C ILE A 44 -1.94 -4.16 0.81
N LEU A 45 -3.14 -3.61 0.72
CA LEU A 45 -4.26 -4.15 -0.06
C LEU A 45 -4.75 -3.15 -1.09
N ASP A 46 -4.99 -3.63 -2.30
CA ASP A 46 -5.67 -2.89 -3.37
C ASP A 46 -7.21 -3.02 -3.29
N SER A 47 -7.72 -3.92 -2.44
CA SER A 47 -9.13 -4.21 -2.28
C SER A 47 -9.52 -4.38 -0.80
N ARG A 48 -10.69 -3.83 -0.43
CA ARG A 48 -11.30 -4.03 0.89
C ARG A 48 -11.86 -5.45 1.12
N ARG A 49 -11.91 -6.27 0.06
CA ARG A 49 -12.58 -7.59 0.09
C ARG A 49 -11.65 -8.76 0.39
N GLU A 50 -10.35 -8.51 0.57
CA GLU A 50 -9.41 -9.59 0.86
C GLU A 50 -9.60 -10.14 2.27
N ASN A 51 -9.67 -11.46 2.37
CA ASN A 51 -9.81 -12.17 3.63
C ASN A 51 -8.48 -12.79 4.05
N PHE A 52 -7.99 -12.38 5.21
CA PHE A 52 -6.81 -12.95 5.83
C PHE A 52 -7.16 -13.30 7.28
N LYS A 53 -7.22 -14.58 7.57
CA LYS A 53 -7.56 -15.06 8.92
C LYS A 53 -6.42 -15.90 9.48
N LEU A 54 -5.99 -15.53 10.67
CA LEU A 54 -5.12 -16.35 11.48
C LEU A 54 -5.98 -17.33 12.30
N SER A 55 -5.40 -18.51 12.59
CA SER A 55 -6.03 -19.47 13.49
C SER A 55 -6.19 -18.89 14.91
N LYS A 56 -7.05 -19.49 15.71
CA LYS A 56 -7.29 -19.06 17.11
C LYS A 56 -6.01 -19.05 17.95
N ALA A 57 -5.02 -19.89 17.63
CA ALA A 57 -3.74 -19.93 18.31
C ALA A 57 -2.92 -18.65 18.17
N TYR A 58 -3.09 -17.91 17.07
CA TYR A 58 -2.31 -16.71 16.74
C TYR A 58 -3.14 -15.42 16.73
N ALA A 59 -4.45 -15.50 16.52
CA ALA A 59 -5.32 -14.32 16.37
C ALA A 59 -5.27 -13.34 17.56
N GLY A 60 -4.93 -13.81 18.76
CA GLY A 60 -4.75 -12.96 19.95
C GLY A 60 -3.30 -12.54 20.23
N LYS A 61 -2.33 -13.03 19.43
CA LYS A 61 -0.90 -12.79 19.65
C LYS A 61 -0.27 -11.95 18.56
N VAL A 62 -0.92 -11.84 17.40
CA VAL A 62 -0.45 -11.15 16.23
C VAL A 62 -1.46 -10.08 15.84
N ASP A 63 -1.02 -8.84 15.78
CA ASP A 63 -1.85 -7.75 15.27
C ASP A 63 -1.89 -7.77 13.75
N VAL A 64 -3.07 -7.69 13.16
CA VAL A 64 -3.23 -7.60 11.71
C VAL A 64 -3.82 -6.24 11.35
N ILE A 65 -3.02 -5.44 10.65
CA ILE A 65 -3.37 -4.09 10.22
C ILE A 65 -3.53 -4.09 8.70
N ASN A 66 -4.70 -3.71 8.22
CA ASN A 66 -4.96 -3.60 6.78
C ASN A 66 -4.79 -2.14 6.34
N VAL A 67 -3.82 -1.91 5.48
CA VAL A 67 -3.55 -0.64 4.82
C VAL A 67 -4.14 -0.69 3.42
N ILE A 68 -5.11 0.15 3.16
CA ILE A 68 -5.80 0.20 1.87
C ILE A 68 -5.08 1.16 0.95
N THR A 69 -4.59 0.66 -0.17
CA THR A 69 -3.96 1.47 -1.22
C THR A 69 -4.96 1.92 -2.28
N ALA A 70 -6.23 1.60 -2.10
CA ALA A 70 -7.28 2.02 -3.02
C ALA A 70 -7.50 3.54 -2.97
N PRO A 71 -7.54 4.15 -4.12
CA PRO A 71 -7.39 3.51 -5.41
C PRO A 71 -5.91 3.39 -5.80
N GLU A 72 -5.66 2.51 -6.69
CA GLU A 72 -4.45 2.07 -7.36
C GLU A 72 -3.32 3.11 -7.50
N ILE A 73 -2.09 2.68 -7.72
CA ILE A 73 -0.90 3.53 -7.92
C ILE A 73 -1.10 4.63 -8.96
N GLU A 74 -1.95 4.39 -9.96
CA GLU A 74 -2.31 5.34 -10.99
C GLU A 74 -2.95 6.63 -10.44
N MET A 75 -3.64 6.54 -9.30
CA MET A 75 -4.17 7.75 -8.67
C MET A 75 -3.08 8.65 -8.12
N LEU A 76 -1.99 8.09 -7.62
CA LEU A 76 -0.84 8.88 -7.19
C LEU A 76 -0.22 9.60 -8.39
N ILE A 77 -0.12 8.92 -9.54
CA ILE A 77 0.38 9.53 -10.79
C ILE A 77 -0.55 10.68 -11.22
N ILE A 78 -1.86 10.43 -11.28
CA ILE A 78 -2.87 11.45 -11.65
C ILE A 78 -2.81 12.67 -10.70
N CYS A 79 -2.60 12.43 -9.40
CA CYS A 79 -2.45 13.50 -8.42
C CYS A 79 -1.15 14.28 -8.59
N ASN A 80 -0.04 13.59 -8.88
CA ASN A 80 1.25 14.23 -9.11
C ASN A 80 1.23 15.11 -10.37
N GLU A 81 0.56 14.63 -11.43
CA GLU A 81 0.34 15.39 -12.67
C GLU A 81 -0.68 16.55 -12.52
N ASN A 82 -1.22 16.78 -11.32
CA ASN A 82 -2.26 17.79 -11.04
C ASN A 82 -3.56 17.59 -11.86
N LYS A 83 -3.85 16.35 -12.29
CA LYS A 83 -4.98 16.02 -13.16
C LYS A 83 -6.19 15.42 -12.43
N TYR A 84 -6.19 15.40 -11.09
CA TYR A 84 -7.26 14.79 -10.31
C TYR A 84 -8.65 15.35 -10.65
N LYS A 85 -8.79 16.68 -10.76
CA LYS A 85 -10.07 17.33 -11.09
C LYS A 85 -10.57 16.95 -12.50
N GLU A 86 -9.65 16.89 -13.47
CA GLU A 86 -9.96 16.47 -14.84
C GLU A 86 -10.37 15.00 -14.86
N PHE A 87 -9.59 14.14 -14.23
CA PHE A 87 -9.92 12.73 -14.08
C PHE A 87 -11.34 12.51 -13.53
N LYS A 88 -11.69 13.19 -12.43
CA LYS A 88 -13.03 13.05 -11.80
C LYS A 88 -14.18 13.39 -12.74
N LYS A 89 -13.97 14.24 -13.73
CA LYS A 89 -15.00 14.61 -14.72
C LYS A 89 -15.18 13.56 -15.82
N THR A 90 -14.19 12.69 -16.04
CA THR A 90 -14.21 11.75 -17.17
C THR A 90 -15.02 10.49 -16.88
N GLY A 91 -15.20 10.12 -15.61
CA GLY A 91 -15.78 8.82 -15.24
C GLY A 91 -14.93 7.59 -15.63
N LYS A 92 -13.73 7.79 -16.19
CA LYS A 92 -12.83 6.71 -16.58
C LYS A 92 -12.23 6.00 -15.36
N LYS A 93 -11.75 4.77 -15.57
CA LYS A 93 -10.88 4.09 -14.60
C LYS A 93 -9.51 4.79 -14.57
N PRO A 94 -8.81 4.81 -13.42
CA PRO A 94 -7.49 5.46 -13.31
C PRO A 94 -6.49 4.99 -14.38
N SER A 95 -6.41 3.68 -14.62
CA SER A 95 -5.51 3.11 -15.63
C SER A 95 -5.84 3.56 -17.06
N SER A 96 -7.13 3.66 -17.40
CA SER A 96 -7.57 4.17 -18.70
C SER A 96 -7.23 5.65 -18.88
N PHE A 97 -7.43 6.45 -17.84
CA PHE A 97 -7.08 7.87 -17.87
C PHE A 97 -5.55 8.08 -18.04
N CYS A 98 -4.73 7.34 -17.29
CA CYS A 98 -3.27 7.41 -17.46
C CYS A 98 -2.85 7.06 -18.88
N LYS A 99 -3.41 5.98 -19.46
CA LYS A 99 -3.06 5.53 -20.82
C LYS A 99 -3.54 6.50 -21.90
N GLU A 100 -4.78 6.94 -21.83
CA GLU A 100 -5.45 7.68 -22.90
C GLU A 100 -5.19 9.20 -22.82
N ASP A 101 -5.28 9.77 -21.62
CA ASP A 101 -5.21 11.22 -21.42
C ASP A 101 -3.78 11.67 -21.04
N LEU A 102 -3.07 10.90 -20.20
CA LEU A 102 -1.68 11.21 -19.84
C LEU A 102 -0.64 10.58 -20.78
N LYS A 103 -1.06 9.70 -21.71
CA LYS A 103 -0.18 8.96 -22.63
C LYS A 103 0.87 8.09 -21.93
N MET A 104 0.55 7.59 -20.74
CA MET A 104 1.39 6.73 -19.93
C MET A 104 0.84 5.29 -19.98
N THR A 105 1.46 4.41 -20.75
CA THR A 105 0.97 3.04 -20.99
C THR A 105 1.41 2.05 -19.91
N GLU A 106 2.60 2.23 -19.34
CA GLU A 106 3.28 1.28 -18.44
C GLU A 106 3.10 1.58 -16.95
N VAL A 107 2.08 2.37 -16.60
CA VAL A 107 1.87 2.89 -15.22
C VAL A 107 1.75 1.82 -14.13
N LYS A 108 1.46 0.57 -14.49
CA LYS A 108 1.39 -0.57 -13.55
C LYS A 108 2.71 -1.35 -13.44
N SER A 109 3.68 -1.10 -14.31
CA SER A 109 4.94 -1.81 -14.23
C SER A 109 5.79 -1.30 -13.06
N TYR A 110 6.49 -2.22 -12.42
CA TYR A 110 7.40 -1.88 -11.32
C TYR A 110 8.46 -0.86 -11.76
N ASP A 111 9.06 -1.07 -12.93
CA ASP A 111 10.14 -0.23 -13.45
C ASP A 111 9.65 1.19 -13.77
N PHE A 112 8.45 1.32 -14.34
CA PHE A 112 7.85 2.62 -14.57
C PHE A 112 7.63 3.35 -13.24
N VAL A 113 6.98 2.71 -12.27
CA VAL A 113 6.68 3.33 -10.97
C VAL A 113 7.95 3.71 -10.22
N LYS A 114 8.96 2.85 -10.22
CA LYS A 114 10.26 3.10 -9.61
C LYS A 114 10.98 4.29 -10.25
N THR A 115 10.92 4.42 -11.56
CA THR A 115 11.53 5.53 -12.30
C THR A 115 10.74 6.82 -12.09
N TYR A 116 9.41 6.76 -12.17
CA TYR A 116 8.52 7.90 -12.00
C TYR A 116 8.64 8.54 -10.61
N PHE A 117 8.68 7.70 -9.57
CA PHE A 117 8.89 8.13 -8.18
C PHE A 117 10.34 7.87 -7.72
N SER A 118 11.32 8.16 -8.57
CA SER A 118 12.75 8.00 -8.22
C SER A 118 13.18 8.89 -7.05
N ASP A 119 12.55 10.05 -6.88
CA ASP A 119 12.68 10.86 -5.66
C ASP A 119 11.56 10.47 -4.68
N PRO A 120 11.87 9.81 -3.56
CA PRO A 120 10.87 9.38 -2.59
C PRO A 120 10.10 10.54 -1.94
N ARG A 121 10.65 11.76 -1.94
CA ARG A 121 9.97 12.95 -1.43
C ARG A 121 8.76 13.32 -2.28
N ILE A 122 8.85 13.10 -3.60
CA ILE A 122 7.72 13.27 -4.53
C ILE A 122 6.62 12.28 -4.19
N LEU A 123 6.96 11.01 -3.97
CA LEU A 123 6.01 9.99 -3.58
C LEU A 123 5.29 10.35 -2.27
N VAL A 124 6.04 10.72 -1.23
CA VAL A 124 5.49 11.14 0.07
C VAL A 124 4.55 12.33 -0.07
N THR A 125 4.98 13.37 -0.79
CA THR A 125 4.14 14.57 -1.03
C THR A 125 2.86 14.20 -1.78
N THR A 126 2.97 13.29 -2.75
CA THR A 126 1.82 12.83 -3.53
C THR A 126 0.85 12.01 -2.70
N ILE A 127 1.35 11.12 -1.81
CA ILE A 127 0.52 10.36 -0.88
C ILE A 127 -0.27 11.32 0.03
N LYS A 128 0.38 12.32 0.61
CA LYS A 128 -0.27 13.34 1.45
C LYS A 128 -1.35 14.08 0.67
N LYS A 129 -1.01 14.59 -0.49
CA LYS A 129 -1.94 15.30 -1.39
C LYS A 129 -3.15 14.45 -1.77
N TYR A 130 -2.92 13.18 -2.12
CA TYR A 130 -3.99 12.25 -2.45
C TYR A 130 -4.89 11.98 -1.25
N HIS A 131 -4.33 11.77 -0.06
CA HIS A 131 -5.09 11.56 1.16
C HIS A 131 -6.04 12.73 1.46
N GLU A 132 -5.59 13.98 1.30
CA GLU A 132 -6.42 15.18 1.47
C GLU A 132 -7.59 15.25 0.48
N MET A 133 -7.39 14.77 -0.75
CA MET A 133 -8.40 14.78 -1.81
C MET A 133 -9.32 13.56 -1.80
N SER A 134 -8.91 12.47 -1.16
CA SER A 134 -9.66 11.20 -1.12
C SER A 134 -10.60 11.15 0.09
N LYS A 135 -11.70 10.39 -0.06
CA LYS A 135 -12.57 10.08 1.06
C LYS A 135 -12.11 8.76 1.69
N VAL A 136 -11.34 8.87 2.77
CA VAL A 136 -10.96 7.72 3.59
C VAL A 136 -12.12 7.37 4.53
N GLN A 137 -12.46 6.09 4.65
CA GLN A 137 -13.51 5.66 5.57
C GLN A 137 -12.98 5.67 7.01
N LYS A 138 -13.85 5.99 7.96
CA LYS A 138 -13.47 6.01 9.38
C LYS A 138 -12.94 4.63 9.81
N GLY A 139 -11.74 4.62 10.38
CA GLY A 139 -11.09 3.40 10.87
C GLY A 139 -10.29 2.63 9.81
N GLU A 140 -10.16 3.14 8.58
CA GLU A 140 -9.25 2.61 7.58
C GLU A 140 -7.85 3.22 7.74
N TYR A 141 -6.84 2.36 7.60
CA TYR A 141 -5.45 2.78 7.45
C TYR A 141 -5.10 2.91 5.96
N THR A 142 -4.31 3.90 5.64
CA THR A 142 -3.85 4.22 4.27
C THR A 142 -2.33 4.24 4.20
N LEU A 143 -1.76 4.45 3.02
CA LEU A 143 -0.31 4.61 2.89
C LEU A 143 0.25 5.77 3.72
N LEU A 144 -0.58 6.80 3.99
CA LEU A 144 -0.16 7.92 4.84
C LEU A 144 0.16 7.48 6.27
N ASP A 145 -0.58 6.51 6.80
CA ASP A 145 -0.40 6.00 8.17
C ASP A 145 0.90 5.19 8.34
N LEU A 146 1.56 4.81 7.25
CA LEU A 146 2.87 4.18 7.26
C LEU A 146 4.04 5.17 7.21
N LEU A 147 3.77 6.46 7.01
CA LEU A 147 4.80 7.49 6.91
C LEU A 147 5.08 8.13 8.29
N ARG A 148 6.36 8.55 8.49
CA ARG A 148 6.78 9.35 9.63
C ARG A 148 6.41 10.82 9.47
#